data_9ea37d17ef640c5b0a37b17e60d83dd1
#
_entry.id   9ea37d17ef640c5b0a37b17e60d83dd1
#
_cell.length_a   1.000
_cell.length_b   1.000
_cell.length_c   1.000
_cell.angle_alpha   90.00
_cell.angle_beta   90.00
_cell.angle_gamma   90.00
#
_symmetry.space_group_name_H-M   'P 1'
#
loop_
_entity.id
_entity.type
_entity.pdbx_description
1 polymer ?
#
loop_
_entity_poly.entity_id
_entity_poly.type
_entity_poly.pdbx_seq_one_letter_code
_entity_poly.pdbx_strand_id
1 'polypeptide(L)'
;MMLPIFAVLVGIVIGLLFPISLPAEYGKFLAVALLASLDSVFGGLRAGLEEKFDNPIFISGFFVNALLAVLLVFIGDRLGIDLYYVASLAFGLRIFQNLAIIRRYFLKK
;
A
#
# COMPACT_ATOMS: atom_id res chain seq x y z
N MET A 1 13.75 8.54 1.60
CA MET A 1 12.49 9.25 1.37
C MET A 1 12.12 9.36 -0.11
N MET A 2 13.08 9.57 -1.00
CA MET A 2 12.77 9.66 -2.44
C MET A 2 12.31 8.34 -3.04
N LEU A 3 12.72 7.21 -2.46
CA LEU A 3 12.39 5.90 -3.00
C LEU A 3 10.88 5.66 -3.11
N PRO A 4 10.05 5.95 -2.09
CA PRO A 4 8.61 5.75 -2.24
C PRO A 4 7.99 6.60 -3.35
N ILE A 5 8.42 7.86 -3.48
CA ILE A 5 7.92 8.76 -4.53
C ILE A 5 8.33 8.23 -5.90
N PHE A 6 9.59 7.86 -6.04
CA PHE A 6 10.12 7.32 -7.29
C PHE A 6 9.38 6.04 -7.69
N ALA A 7 9.13 5.15 -6.72
CA ALA A 7 8.43 3.89 -6.99
C ALA A 7 7.01 4.14 -7.51
N VAL A 8 6.29 5.10 -6.94
CA VAL A 8 4.94 5.45 -7.40
C VAL A 8 4.98 5.98 -8.83
N LEU A 9 5.90 6.89 -9.12
CA LEU A 9 6.01 7.48 -10.45
C LEU A 9 6.35 6.42 -11.50
N VAL A 10 7.29 5.53 -11.20
CA VAL A 10 7.66 4.44 -12.10
C VAL A 10 6.47 3.51 -12.33
N GLY A 11 5.73 3.18 -11.26
CA GLY A 11 4.55 2.33 -11.37
C GLY A 11 3.48 2.94 -12.25
N ILE A 12 3.23 4.24 -12.14
CA ILE A 12 2.26 4.94 -12.97
C ILE A 12 2.70 4.88 -14.44
N VAL A 13 3.97 5.18 -14.73
CA VAL A 13 4.48 5.14 -16.10
C VAL A 13 4.34 3.75 -16.70
N ILE A 14 4.73 2.72 -15.95
CA ILE A 14 4.62 1.34 -16.43
C ILE A 14 3.15 0.98 -16.69
N GLY A 15 2.25 1.38 -15.80
CA GLY A 15 0.83 1.11 -15.97
C GLY A 15 0.24 1.78 -17.20
N LEU A 16 0.70 2.98 -17.53
CA LEU A 16 0.24 3.69 -18.72
C LEU A 16 0.79 3.08 -20.01
N LEU A 17 2.04 2.60 -19.98
CA LEU A 17 2.69 2.03 -21.16
C LEU A 17 2.26 0.59 -21.43
N PHE A 18 1.90 -0.18 -20.40
CA PHE A 18 1.55 -1.58 -20.52
C PHE A 18 0.19 -1.83 -19.89
N PRO A 19 -0.90 -1.37 -20.52
CA PRO A 19 -2.24 -1.58 -19.97
C PRO A 19 -2.59 -3.07 -19.98
N ILE A 20 -2.74 -3.63 -18.79
CA ILE A 20 -3.08 -5.05 -18.61
C ILE A 20 -4.48 -5.12 -18.02
N SER A 21 -5.36 -5.89 -18.67
CA SER A 21 -6.71 -6.12 -18.17
C SER A 21 -6.73 -7.43 -17.40
N LEU A 22 -7.18 -7.38 -16.14
CA LEU A 22 -7.36 -8.59 -15.34
C LEU A 22 -8.82 -9.01 -15.36
N PRO A 23 -9.10 -10.35 -15.31
CA PRO A 23 -10.47 -10.81 -15.11
C PRO A 23 -11.05 -10.20 -13.83
N ALA A 24 -12.37 -9.91 -13.86
CA ALA A 24 -13.03 -9.26 -12.73
C ALA A 24 -12.90 -10.05 -11.43
N GLU A 25 -12.79 -11.37 -11.52
CA GLU A 25 -12.65 -12.23 -10.34
C GLU A 25 -11.37 -11.99 -9.55
N TYR A 26 -10.34 -11.38 -10.17
CA TYR A 26 -9.08 -11.05 -9.51
C TYR A 26 -9.04 -9.61 -9.01
N GLY A 27 -10.11 -8.84 -9.24
CA GLY A 27 -10.13 -7.41 -8.92
C GLY A 27 -9.89 -7.12 -7.44
N LYS A 28 -10.49 -7.91 -6.54
CA LYS A 28 -10.32 -7.67 -5.12
C LYS A 28 -8.91 -7.96 -4.62
N PHE A 29 -8.23 -8.94 -5.22
CA PHE A 29 -6.84 -9.24 -4.87
C PHE A 29 -5.93 -8.09 -5.29
N LEU A 30 -6.14 -7.55 -6.48
CA LEU A 30 -5.40 -6.38 -6.94
C LEU A 30 -5.70 -5.17 -6.06
N ALA A 31 -6.97 -4.96 -5.71
CA ALA A 31 -7.37 -3.82 -4.89
C ALA A 31 -6.70 -3.84 -3.51
N VAL A 32 -6.69 -5.00 -2.85
CA VAL A 32 -6.07 -5.09 -1.52
C VAL A 32 -4.55 -4.97 -1.60
N ALA A 33 -3.94 -5.50 -2.68
CA ALA A 33 -2.51 -5.35 -2.89
C ALA A 33 -2.15 -3.88 -3.11
N LEU A 34 -2.98 -3.13 -3.86
CA LEU A 34 -2.78 -1.70 -4.04
C LEU A 34 -2.92 -0.93 -2.74
N LEU A 35 -3.92 -1.25 -1.92
CA LEU A 35 -4.08 -0.61 -0.63
C LEU A 35 -2.89 -0.87 0.29
N ALA A 36 -2.40 -2.11 0.33
CA ALA A 36 -1.22 -2.45 1.12
C ALA A 36 0.01 -1.70 0.62
N SER A 37 0.15 -1.58 -0.70
CA SER A 37 1.25 -0.86 -1.33
C SER A 37 1.19 0.63 -1.00
N LEU A 38 0.00 1.25 -1.08
CA LEU A 38 -0.19 2.65 -0.73
C LEU A 38 0.08 2.89 0.75
N ASP A 39 -0.34 1.97 1.61
CA ASP A 39 -0.02 2.06 3.04
C ASP A 39 1.48 2.10 3.25
N SER A 40 2.22 1.25 2.56
CA SER A 40 3.69 1.21 2.65
C SER A 40 4.31 2.49 2.12
N VAL A 41 3.80 3.03 1.01
CA VAL A 41 4.32 4.28 0.43
C VAL A 41 4.11 5.45 1.40
N PHE A 42 2.90 5.61 1.93
CA PHE A 42 2.62 6.71 2.85
C PHE A 42 3.36 6.52 4.18
N GLY A 43 3.50 5.27 4.64
CA GLY A 43 4.33 4.98 5.80
C GLY A 43 5.79 5.34 5.58
N GLY A 44 6.31 5.07 4.38
CA GLY A 44 7.67 5.45 4.01
C GLY A 44 7.87 6.96 3.94
N LEU A 45 6.89 7.67 3.37
CA LEU A 45 6.94 9.13 3.34
C LEU A 45 6.94 9.73 4.75
N ARG A 46 6.08 9.20 5.61
CA ARG A 46 6.05 9.62 7.01
C ARG A 46 7.39 9.36 7.68
N ALA A 47 7.94 8.16 7.50
CA ALA A 47 9.24 7.81 8.08
C ALA A 47 10.34 8.75 7.59
N GLY A 48 10.31 9.14 6.32
CA GLY A 48 11.26 10.10 5.77
C GLY A 48 11.15 11.46 6.43
N LEU A 49 9.94 11.93 6.68
CA LEU A 49 9.72 13.21 7.38
C LEU A 49 10.15 13.13 8.83
N GLU A 50 10.07 11.97 9.45
CA GLU A 50 10.51 11.75 10.83
C GLU A 50 12.00 11.37 10.93
N GLU A 51 12.72 11.41 9.80
CA GLU A 51 14.13 11.05 9.72
C GLU A 51 14.42 9.62 10.16
N LYS A 52 13.48 8.72 9.89
CA LYS A 52 13.58 7.31 10.25
C LYS A 52 13.49 6.38 9.04
N PHE A 53 13.62 6.92 7.83
CA PHE A 53 13.48 6.13 6.62
C PHE A 53 14.67 5.19 6.47
N ASP A 54 14.36 3.92 6.12
CA ASP A 54 15.34 2.87 5.92
C ASP A 54 14.95 2.10 4.67
N ASN A 55 15.81 2.06 3.66
CA ASN A 55 15.50 1.41 2.39
C ASN A 55 15.15 -0.07 2.54
N PRO A 56 15.96 -0.90 3.24
CA PRO A 56 15.59 -2.30 3.41
C PRO A 56 14.26 -2.50 4.12
N ILE A 57 13.97 -1.70 5.14
CA ILE A 57 12.69 -1.79 5.86
C ILE A 57 11.54 -1.43 4.93
N PHE A 58 11.69 -0.36 4.14
CA PHE A 58 10.65 0.06 3.21
C PHE A 58 10.40 -1.01 2.15
N ILE A 59 11.43 -1.50 1.50
CA ILE A 59 11.31 -2.47 0.40
C ILE A 59 10.71 -3.78 0.91
N SER A 60 11.23 -4.31 2.01
CA SER A 60 10.73 -5.56 2.56
C SER A 60 9.29 -5.41 3.02
N GLY A 61 8.96 -4.31 3.70
CA GLY A 61 7.59 -4.05 4.15
C GLY A 61 6.61 -3.91 3.00
N PHE A 62 7.02 -3.23 1.92
CA PHE A 62 6.19 -3.06 0.73
C PHE A 62 5.75 -4.41 0.16
N PHE A 63 6.71 -5.30 -0.09
CA PHE A 63 6.40 -6.59 -0.70
C PHE A 63 5.73 -7.54 0.29
N VAL A 64 6.18 -7.58 1.54
CA VAL A 64 5.58 -8.47 2.54
C VAL A 64 4.14 -8.07 2.82
N ASN A 65 3.87 -6.78 2.99
CA ASN A 65 2.50 -6.31 3.25
C ASN A 65 1.56 -6.63 2.10
N ALA A 66 2.00 -6.42 0.85
CA ALA A 66 1.19 -6.73 -0.32
C ALA A 66 0.91 -8.24 -0.41
N LEU A 67 1.92 -9.06 -0.18
CA LEU A 67 1.77 -10.52 -0.22
C LEU A 67 0.84 -11.01 0.89
N LEU A 68 1.04 -10.54 2.13
CA LEU A 68 0.20 -10.94 3.25
C LEU A 68 -1.24 -10.48 3.06
N ALA A 69 -1.47 -9.31 2.47
CA ALA A 69 -2.81 -8.82 2.20
C ALA A 69 -3.54 -9.74 1.22
N VAL A 70 -2.88 -10.11 0.12
CA VAL A 70 -3.45 -11.02 -0.87
C VAL A 70 -3.71 -12.38 -0.25
N LEU A 71 -2.75 -12.89 0.52
CA LEU A 71 -2.89 -14.19 1.17
C LEU A 71 -4.07 -14.19 2.16
N LEU A 72 -4.24 -13.13 2.92
CA LEU A 72 -5.34 -13.01 3.88
C LEU A 72 -6.68 -13.06 3.16
N VAL A 73 -6.83 -12.32 2.07
CA VAL A 73 -8.06 -12.33 1.27
C VAL A 73 -8.32 -13.71 0.69
N PHE A 74 -7.27 -14.36 0.18
CA PHE A 74 -7.37 -15.71 -0.38
C PHE A 74 -7.84 -16.71 0.68
N ILE A 75 -7.25 -16.67 1.88
CA ILE A 75 -7.65 -17.55 2.98
C ILE A 75 -9.10 -17.28 3.36
N GLY A 76 -9.50 -16.01 3.43
CA GLY A 76 -10.87 -15.65 3.73
C GLY A 76 -11.86 -16.25 2.74
N ASP A 77 -11.54 -16.16 1.44
CA ASP A 77 -12.38 -16.74 0.41
C ASP A 77 -12.55 -18.25 0.58
N ARG A 78 -11.47 -18.92 0.96
CA ARG A 78 -11.52 -20.37 1.19
C ARG A 78 -12.37 -20.73 2.41
N LEU A 79 -12.40 -19.86 3.40
CA LEU A 79 -13.17 -20.10 4.64
C LEU A 79 -14.58 -19.53 4.58
N GLY A 80 -14.94 -18.84 3.49
CA GLY A 80 -16.24 -18.19 3.39
C GLY A 80 -16.37 -16.94 4.24
N ILE A 81 -15.25 -16.32 4.62
CA ILE A 81 -15.21 -15.09 5.41
C ILE A 81 -14.69 -13.96 4.54
N ASP A 82 -15.38 -12.83 4.55
CA ASP A 82 -15.01 -11.68 3.69
C ASP A 82 -13.89 -10.86 4.33
N LEU A 83 -12.68 -11.45 4.37
CA LEU A 83 -11.50 -10.78 4.95
C LEU A 83 -10.99 -9.64 4.10
N TYR A 84 -11.47 -9.50 2.84
CA TYR A 84 -11.19 -8.35 2.01
C TYR A 84 -11.56 -7.05 2.69
N TYR A 85 -12.76 -6.99 3.30
CA TYR A 85 -13.22 -5.77 3.98
C TYR A 85 -12.40 -5.47 5.22
N VAL A 86 -11.99 -6.51 5.95
CA VAL A 86 -11.15 -6.33 7.13
C VAL A 86 -9.78 -5.75 6.75
N ALA A 87 -9.15 -6.33 5.73
CA ALA A 87 -7.86 -5.85 5.26
C ALA A 87 -7.97 -4.43 4.72
N SER A 88 -9.01 -4.14 3.92
CA SER A 88 -9.21 -2.83 3.33
C SER A 88 -9.41 -1.76 4.41
N LEU A 89 -10.17 -2.08 5.45
CA LEU A 89 -10.39 -1.14 6.56
C LEU A 89 -9.09 -0.88 7.30
N ALA A 90 -8.32 -1.93 7.59
CA ALA A 90 -7.06 -1.78 8.32
C ALA A 90 -6.07 -0.90 7.56
N PHE A 91 -5.87 -1.17 6.27
CA PHE A 91 -4.96 -0.36 5.45
C PHE A 91 -5.49 1.06 5.25
N GLY A 92 -6.80 1.20 5.03
CA GLY A 92 -7.41 2.51 4.87
C GLY A 92 -7.20 3.41 6.08
N LEU A 93 -7.41 2.87 7.28
CA LEU A 93 -7.19 3.62 8.52
C LEU A 93 -5.73 4.05 8.65
N ARG A 94 -4.79 3.16 8.34
CA ARG A 94 -3.38 3.50 8.42
C ARG A 94 -2.99 4.55 7.38
N ILE A 95 -3.55 4.48 6.18
CA ILE A 95 -3.31 5.48 5.14
C ILE A 95 -3.76 6.85 5.63
N PHE A 96 -4.98 6.94 6.17
CA PHE A 96 -5.48 8.21 6.69
C PHE A 96 -4.65 8.73 7.85
N GLN A 97 -4.21 7.86 8.75
CA GLN A 97 -3.34 8.25 9.86
C GLN A 97 -2.01 8.82 9.36
N ASN A 98 -1.40 8.13 8.39
CA ASN A 98 -0.13 8.58 7.83
C ASN A 98 -0.30 9.90 7.07
N LEU A 99 -1.41 10.05 6.33
CA LEU A 99 -1.68 11.30 5.62
C LEU A 99 -1.90 12.46 6.59
N ALA A 100 -2.59 12.22 7.71
CA ALA A 100 -2.79 13.26 8.72
C ALA A 100 -1.45 13.74 9.29
N ILE A 101 -0.55 12.81 9.58
CA ILE A 101 0.77 13.17 10.11
C ILE A 101 1.60 13.87 9.07
N ILE A 102 1.60 13.38 7.81
CA ILE A 102 2.32 14.03 6.72
C ILE A 102 1.81 15.45 6.51
N ARG A 103 0.50 15.63 6.52
CA ARG A 103 -0.10 16.96 6.38
C ARG A 103 0.39 17.91 7.47
N ARG A 104 0.47 17.41 8.70
CA ARG A 104 0.93 18.24 9.82
C ARG A 104 2.39 18.69 9.65
N TYR A 105 3.24 17.82 9.11
CA TYR A 105 4.62 18.20 8.81
C TYR A 105 4.68 19.33 7.80
N PHE A 106 3.87 19.25 6.75
CA PHE A 106 3.84 20.31 5.74
C PHE A 106 3.30 21.63 6.28
N LEU A 107 2.35 21.56 7.20
CA LEU A 107 1.77 22.75 7.84
C LEU A 107 2.57 23.21 9.05
N LYS A 108 3.54 22.44 9.47
CA LYS A 108 4.37 22.70 10.65
C LYS A 108 3.54 22.82 11.93
N LYS A 109 2.54 21.99 12.03
CA LYS A 109 1.66 21.91 13.19
C LYS A 109 1.59 20.48 13.70
#